data_e22d27522895e41b4833c0da0d9262a6
#
_entry.id   e22d27522895e41b4833c0da0d9262a6
#
_cell.length_a   1.000
_cell.length_b   1.000
_cell.length_c   1.000
_cell.angle_alpha   90.00
_cell.angle_beta   90.00
_cell.angle_gamma   90.00
#
_symmetry.space_group_name_H-M   'P 1'
#
loop_
_entity.id
_entity.type
_entity.pdbx_description
1 polymer ?
#
loop_
_entity_poly.entity_id
_entity_poly.type
_entity_poly.pdbx_seq_one_letter_code
_entity_poly.pdbx_strand_id
1 'polypeptide(L)'
;MKVDEVLEGFRDASKNKREKGDYFERLVTLFLKNDPMQRQTYSDVWSFADWAQEHNWNSNDTGIDLVAKLADGTGFAAIQYKFYAKNHVVQKPEIDSFISAASNDIFTRLVIVDTTQRDFGKNATATLNNLSKDWNRIQLSHIEESPIDWLQFLRTGNLNLAPKKQLRDHQKDALDAVVDGLDKADRGKLIMACGTGKTFTGLKIAETIAGKGKYVLCRYCQIQQTAN
;
A
#
# COMPACT_ATOMS: atom_id res chain seq x y z
N MET A 1 9.01 -5.06 -15.86
CA MET A 1 7.72 -4.41 -16.20
C MET A 1 7.11 -3.97 -14.91
N LYS A 2 6.74 -2.72 -14.79
CA LYS A 2 6.10 -2.17 -13.57
C LYS A 2 4.60 -2.43 -13.65
N VAL A 3 3.90 -2.44 -12.51
CA VAL A 3 2.42 -2.54 -12.45
C VAL A 3 1.78 -1.46 -13.32
N ASP A 4 2.39 -0.30 -13.39
CA ASP A 4 1.97 0.81 -14.23
C ASP A 4 1.96 0.47 -15.73
N GLU A 5 2.98 -0.24 -16.25
CA GLU A 5 3.01 -0.73 -17.63
C GLU A 5 1.92 -1.76 -17.91
N VAL A 6 1.60 -2.54 -16.89
CA VAL A 6 0.48 -3.49 -16.93
C VAL A 6 -0.86 -2.77 -17.02
N LEU A 7 -1.04 -1.75 -16.20
CA LEU A 7 -2.26 -0.93 -16.21
C LEU A 7 -2.39 -0.12 -17.51
N GLU A 8 -1.28 0.31 -18.10
CA GLU A 8 -1.29 0.92 -19.43
C GLU A 8 -1.72 -0.10 -20.49
N GLY A 9 -1.18 -1.32 -20.44
CA GLY A 9 -1.65 -2.41 -21.29
C GLY A 9 -3.15 -2.68 -21.14
N PHE A 10 -3.70 -2.59 -19.94
CA PHE A 10 -5.15 -2.68 -19.71
C PHE A 10 -5.93 -1.46 -20.23
N ARG A 11 -5.35 -0.26 -20.13
CA ARG A 11 -5.95 0.95 -20.73
C ARG A 11 -6.09 0.82 -22.23
N ASP A 12 -5.09 0.24 -22.89
CA ASP A 12 -5.05 0.07 -24.35
C ASP A 12 -5.88 -1.13 -24.84
N ALA A 13 -5.87 -2.24 -24.09
CA ALA A 13 -6.57 -3.48 -24.46
C ALA A 13 -8.07 -3.45 -24.14
N SER A 14 -8.52 -2.62 -23.19
CA SER A 14 -9.92 -2.60 -22.77
C SER A 14 -10.81 -1.88 -23.76
N LYS A 15 -11.89 -2.55 -24.15
CA LYS A 15 -12.86 -2.06 -25.14
C LYS A 15 -13.81 -0.97 -24.57
N ASN A 16 -13.93 -0.87 -23.24
CA ASN A 16 -14.82 0.08 -22.59
C ASN A 16 -14.39 0.43 -21.15
N LYS A 17 -15.01 1.46 -20.57
CA LYS A 17 -14.71 1.92 -19.20
C LYS A 17 -15.02 0.90 -18.11
N ARG A 18 -16.01 0.03 -18.32
CA ARG A 18 -16.42 -1.00 -17.36
C ARG A 18 -15.35 -2.06 -17.22
N GLU A 19 -14.85 -2.57 -18.33
CA GLU A 19 -13.78 -3.57 -18.35
C GLU A 19 -12.50 -3.07 -17.66
N LYS A 20 -12.19 -1.77 -17.81
CA LYS A 20 -11.09 -1.11 -17.07
C LYS A 20 -11.30 -1.14 -15.55
N GLY A 21 -12.53 -0.88 -15.11
CA GLY A 21 -12.91 -0.95 -13.71
C GLY A 21 -12.72 -2.34 -13.14
N ASP A 22 -13.22 -3.37 -13.82
CA ASP A 22 -13.18 -4.76 -13.40
C ASP A 22 -11.73 -5.28 -13.20
N TYR A 23 -10.80 -4.89 -14.09
CA TYR A 23 -9.38 -5.22 -13.94
C TYR A 23 -8.74 -4.56 -12.71
N PHE A 24 -9.04 -3.29 -12.49
CA PHE A 24 -8.49 -2.57 -11.34
C PHE A 24 -9.09 -3.07 -10.03
N GLU A 25 -10.38 -3.37 -9.98
CA GLU A 25 -11.05 -4.03 -8.86
C GLU A 25 -10.32 -5.32 -8.48
N ARG A 26 -10.11 -6.20 -9.45
CA ARG A 26 -9.42 -7.47 -9.23
C ARG A 26 -8.01 -7.25 -8.67
N LEU A 27 -7.27 -6.29 -9.21
CA LEU A 27 -5.92 -5.96 -8.75
C LEU A 27 -5.92 -5.44 -7.30
N VAL A 28 -6.83 -4.51 -6.97
CA VAL A 28 -6.98 -3.97 -5.62
C VAL A 28 -7.38 -5.06 -4.62
N THR A 29 -8.37 -5.89 -4.99
CA THR A 29 -8.82 -7.00 -4.14
C THR A 29 -7.69 -7.97 -3.83
N LEU A 30 -6.89 -8.34 -4.82
CA LEU A 30 -5.75 -9.22 -4.66
C LEU A 30 -4.64 -8.59 -3.81
N PHE A 31 -4.36 -7.31 -4.01
CA PHE A 31 -3.42 -6.57 -3.19
C PHE A 31 -3.84 -6.60 -1.72
N LEU A 32 -5.07 -6.22 -1.42
CA LEU A 32 -5.57 -6.19 -0.05
C LEU A 32 -5.58 -7.57 0.62
N LYS A 33 -5.87 -8.64 -0.14
CA LYS A 33 -5.90 -10.01 0.37
C LYS A 33 -4.52 -10.66 0.57
N ASN A 34 -3.50 -10.23 -0.17
CA ASN A 34 -2.26 -10.99 -0.27
C ASN A 34 -0.98 -10.22 0.07
N ASP A 35 -1.01 -8.89 0.04
CA ASP A 35 0.13 -8.09 0.49
C ASP A 35 0.37 -8.31 1.99
N PRO A 36 1.62 -8.58 2.42
CA PRO A 36 1.92 -8.89 3.82
C PRO A 36 1.53 -7.79 4.82
N MET A 37 1.60 -6.51 4.42
CA MET A 37 1.19 -5.40 5.28
C MET A 37 -0.33 -5.27 5.33
N GLN A 38 -1.00 -5.44 4.18
CA GLN A 38 -2.46 -5.38 4.13
C GLN A 38 -3.09 -6.52 4.93
N ARG A 39 -2.51 -7.71 4.89
CA ARG A 39 -2.95 -8.86 5.71
C ARG A 39 -2.77 -8.68 7.21
N GLN A 40 -1.91 -7.77 7.66
CA GLN A 40 -1.84 -7.39 9.08
C GLN A 40 -2.94 -6.40 9.46
N THR A 41 -3.44 -5.65 8.49
CA THR A 41 -4.49 -4.64 8.69
C THR A 41 -5.89 -5.23 8.51
N TYR A 42 -6.06 -6.14 7.54
CA TYR A 42 -7.33 -6.71 7.17
C TYR A 42 -7.30 -8.23 7.29
N SER A 43 -8.27 -8.81 8.01
CA SER A 43 -8.43 -10.28 8.11
C SER A 43 -9.15 -10.86 6.90
N ASP A 44 -10.13 -10.13 6.37
CA ASP A 44 -10.97 -10.53 5.25
C ASP A 44 -11.30 -9.34 4.35
N VAL A 45 -11.55 -9.60 3.07
CA VAL A 45 -11.92 -8.59 2.06
C VAL A 45 -12.96 -9.17 1.12
N TRP A 46 -14.06 -8.45 0.90
CA TRP A 46 -15.19 -8.82 0.03
C TRP A 46 -15.48 -7.71 -0.98
N SER A 47 -16.14 -8.06 -2.08
CA SER A 47 -16.92 -7.06 -2.80
C SER A 47 -18.04 -6.52 -1.90
N PHE A 48 -18.48 -5.30 -2.13
CA PHE A 48 -19.59 -4.75 -1.35
C PHE A 48 -20.86 -5.62 -1.47
N ALA A 49 -21.12 -6.17 -2.65
CA ALA A 49 -22.28 -7.02 -2.89
C ALA A 49 -22.22 -8.33 -2.09
N ASP A 50 -21.07 -9.02 -2.10
CA ASP A 50 -20.88 -10.25 -1.34
C ASP A 50 -20.98 -10.01 0.17
N TRP A 51 -20.33 -8.95 0.65
CA TRP A 51 -20.40 -8.55 2.04
C TRP A 51 -21.84 -8.21 2.48
N ALA A 52 -22.56 -7.44 1.66
CA ALA A 52 -23.94 -7.07 1.94
C ALA A 52 -24.85 -8.29 2.01
N GLN A 53 -24.66 -9.25 1.12
CA GLN A 53 -25.41 -10.53 1.16
C GLN A 53 -25.10 -11.32 2.42
N GLU A 54 -23.83 -11.46 2.80
CA GLU A 54 -23.40 -12.22 3.99
C GLU A 54 -23.90 -11.59 5.29
N HIS A 55 -24.00 -10.26 5.33
CA HIS A 55 -24.40 -9.50 6.52
C HIS A 55 -25.86 -9.03 6.50
N ASN A 56 -26.69 -9.50 5.58
CA ASN A 56 -28.09 -9.09 5.40
C ASN A 56 -28.24 -7.56 5.25
N TRP A 57 -27.31 -6.95 4.51
CA TRP A 57 -27.28 -5.52 4.25
C TRP A 57 -27.93 -5.18 2.91
N ASN A 58 -28.41 -3.95 2.75
CA ASN A 58 -28.94 -3.50 1.47
C ASN A 58 -27.78 -3.33 0.46
N SER A 59 -27.81 -4.10 -0.62
CA SER A 59 -26.76 -4.13 -1.65
C SER A 59 -26.91 -3.06 -2.75
N ASN A 60 -27.83 -2.09 -2.61
CA ASN A 60 -27.94 -1.01 -3.55
C ASN A 60 -26.60 -0.27 -3.66
N ASP A 61 -26.20 0.08 -4.90
CA ASP A 61 -24.95 0.80 -5.16
C ASP A 61 -24.92 2.11 -4.36
N THR A 62 -23.98 2.15 -3.44
CA THR A 62 -23.80 3.23 -2.47
C THR A 62 -22.49 3.99 -2.69
N GLY A 63 -21.66 3.57 -3.66
CA GLY A 63 -20.32 4.11 -3.87
C GLY A 63 -19.24 3.42 -3.02
N ILE A 64 -19.57 2.35 -2.29
CA ILE A 64 -18.60 1.45 -1.67
C ILE A 64 -18.35 0.31 -2.65
N ASP A 65 -17.08 0.07 -3.01
CA ASP A 65 -16.71 -0.97 -3.96
C ASP A 65 -16.32 -2.27 -3.23
N LEU A 66 -15.52 -2.16 -2.16
CA LEU A 66 -15.08 -3.29 -1.35
C LEU A 66 -15.32 -3.01 0.13
N VAL A 67 -15.42 -4.08 0.91
CA VAL A 67 -15.43 -4.02 2.38
C VAL A 67 -14.33 -4.92 2.92
N ALA A 68 -13.59 -4.45 3.90
CA ALA A 68 -12.58 -5.24 4.58
C ALA A 68 -12.82 -5.27 6.09
N LYS A 69 -12.68 -6.45 6.70
CA LYS A 69 -12.73 -6.61 8.17
C LYS A 69 -11.39 -6.23 8.76
N LEU A 70 -11.40 -5.35 9.74
CA LEU A 70 -10.17 -4.94 10.44
C LEU A 70 -9.65 -6.09 11.33
N ALA A 71 -8.35 -6.35 11.24
CA ALA A 71 -7.71 -7.47 11.97
C ALA A 71 -7.70 -7.28 13.49
N ASP A 72 -7.79 -6.03 13.95
CA ASP A 72 -7.90 -5.68 15.38
C ASP A 72 -9.33 -5.86 15.94
N GLY A 73 -10.28 -6.22 15.10
CA GLY A 73 -11.68 -6.45 15.50
C GLY A 73 -12.51 -5.17 15.71
N THR A 74 -11.99 -3.99 15.38
CA THR A 74 -12.67 -2.69 15.64
C THR A 74 -13.80 -2.37 14.66
N GLY A 75 -14.03 -3.23 13.64
CA GLY A 75 -15.12 -3.07 12.68
C GLY A 75 -14.71 -3.35 11.25
N PHE A 76 -15.31 -2.60 10.32
CA PHE A 76 -15.03 -2.75 8.89
C PHE A 76 -14.46 -1.47 8.30
N ALA A 77 -13.63 -1.63 7.29
CA ALA A 77 -13.21 -0.56 6.41
C ALA A 77 -14.09 -0.54 5.16
N ALA A 78 -14.70 0.59 4.85
CA ALA A 78 -15.32 0.86 3.56
C ALA A 78 -14.23 1.28 2.58
N ILE A 79 -14.20 0.72 1.38
CA ILE A 79 -13.16 0.94 0.38
C ILE A 79 -13.79 1.37 -0.94
N GLN A 80 -13.30 2.47 -1.50
CA GLN A 80 -13.62 2.89 -2.86
C GLN A 80 -12.34 2.87 -3.69
N TYR A 81 -12.39 2.31 -4.90
CA TYR A 81 -11.27 2.38 -5.84
C TYR A 81 -11.63 3.24 -7.06
N LYS A 82 -10.64 3.96 -7.59
CA LYS A 82 -10.79 4.85 -8.75
C LYS A 82 -9.62 4.70 -9.71
N PHE A 83 -9.94 4.29 -10.93
CA PHE A 83 -8.96 4.14 -12.00
C PHE A 83 -8.91 5.40 -12.86
N TYR A 84 -8.12 6.36 -12.43
CA TYR A 84 -7.96 7.66 -13.07
C TYR A 84 -6.66 7.77 -13.89
N ALA A 85 -6.57 8.84 -14.69
CA ALA A 85 -5.31 9.24 -15.31
C ALA A 85 -4.32 9.75 -14.24
N LYS A 86 -3.01 9.60 -14.48
CA LYS A 86 -1.95 9.98 -13.53
C LYS A 86 -2.01 11.44 -13.06
N ASN A 87 -2.44 12.33 -13.94
CA ASN A 87 -2.53 13.76 -13.67
C ASN A 87 -3.89 14.23 -13.18
N HIS A 88 -4.87 13.31 -13.00
CA HIS A 88 -6.18 13.64 -12.48
C HIS A 88 -6.09 14.12 -11.02
N VAL A 89 -6.87 15.13 -10.68
CA VAL A 89 -7.01 15.64 -9.30
C VAL A 89 -8.41 15.29 -8.82
N VAL A 90 -8.50 14.36 -7.90
CA VAL A 90 -9.79 13.92 -7.34
C VAL A 90 -10.46 15.08 -6.61
N GLN A 91 -11.67 15.42 -7.02
CA GLN A 91 -12.46 16.51 -6.47
C GLN A 91 -13.51 16.01 -5.47
N LYS A 92 -13.99 16.90 -4.61
CA LYS A 92 -14.99 16.58 -3.57
C LYS A 92 -16.22 15.81 -4.13
N PRO A 93 -16.87 16.21 -5.22
CA PRO A 93 -18.03 15.47 -5.73
C PRO A 93 -17.76 14.01 -6.10
N GLU A 94 -16.50 13.65 -6.38
CA GLU A 94 -16.11 12.29 -6.76
C GLU A 94 -16.02 11.33 -5.58
N ILE A 95 -16.00 11.86 -4.35
CA ILE A 95 -15.91 11.09 -3.09
C ILE A 95 -17.15 11.27 -2.19
N ASP A 96 -18.05 12.20 -2.49
CA ASP A 96 -19.19 12.51 -1.63
C ASP A 96 -20.16 11.33 -1.44
N SER A 97 -20.45 10.58 -2.52
CA SER A 97 -21.32 9.39 -2.44
C SER A 97 -20.68 8.31 -1.56
N PHE A 98 -19.39 8.11 -1.69
CA PHE A 98 -18.63 7.16 -0.87
C PHE A 98 -18.64 7.55 0.61
N ILE A 99 -18.35 8.83 0.93
CA ILE A 99 -18.37 9.32 2.31
C ILE A 99 -19.77 9.16 2.91
N SER A 100 -20.81 9.50 2.15
CA SER A 100 -22.20 9.33 2.59
C SER A 100 -22.53 7.87 2.87
N ALA A 101 -22.18 6.95 1.99
CA ALA A 101 -22.42 5.52 2.15
C ALA A 101 -21.65 4.93 3.34
N ALA A 102 -20.40 5.37 3.53
CA ALA A 102 -19.54 4.93 4.62
C ALA A 102 -19.81 5.65 5.96
N SER A 103 -20.84 6.50 6.04
CA SER A 103 -21.20 7.22 7.27
C SER A 103 -21.73 6.32 8.38
N ASN A 104 -22.26 5.13 8.02
CA ASN A 104 -22.76 4.16 8.99
C ASN A 104 -21.66 3.70 9.96
N ASP A 105 -22.00 3.53 11.23
CA ASP A 105 -21.06 3.23 12.33
C ASP A 105 -20.39 1.86 12.21
N ILE A 106 -20.92 0.94 11.41
CA ILE A 106 -20.28 -0.35 11.14
C ILE A 106 -18.93 -0.17 10.41
N PHE A 107 -18.80 0.90 9.59
CA PHE A 107 -17.57 1.27 8.95
C PHE A 107 -16.80 2.23 9.85
N THR A 108 -15.74 1.76 10.46
CA THR A 108 -14.88 2.56 11.36
C THR A 108 -13.73 3.22 10.63
N ARG A 109 -13.45 2.78 9.39
CA ARG A 109 -12.37 3.30 8.54
C ARG A 109 -12.82 3.48 7.10
N LEU A 110 -12.37 4.54 6.45
CA LEU A 110 -12.54 4.79 5.03
C LEU A 110 -11.21 4.61 4.29
N VAL A 111 -11.23 3.96 3.13
CA VAL A 111 -10.04 3.78 2.31
C VAL A 111 -10.35 4.17 0.86
N ILE A 112 -9.53 5.05 0.31
CA ILE A 112 -9.62 5.43 -1.10
C ILE A 112 -8.38 4.88 -1.82
N VAL A 113 -8.60 4.05 -2.82
CA VAL A 113 -7.53 3.47 -3.66
C VAL A 113 -7.60 4.14 -5.02
N ASP A 114 -6.52 4.77 -5.45
CA ASP A 114 -6.52 5.44 -6.75
C ASP A 114 -5.19 5.34 -7.50
N THR A 115 -5.25 5.60 -8.81
CA THR A 115 -4.09 5.54 -9.70
C THR A 115 -3.50 6.90 -10.02
N THR A 116 -3.96 7.98 -9.38
CA THR A 116 -3.42 9.31 -9.64
C THR A 116 -2.08 9.52 -8.95
N GLN A 117 -1.27 10.41 -9.50
CA GLN A 117 -0.01 10.87 -8.90
C GLN A 117 -0.14 12.30 -8.33
N ARG A 118 -1.38 12.78 -8.23
CA ARG A 118 -1.68 14.13 -7.71
C ARG A 118 -2.32 14.05 -6.35
N ASP A 119 -2.13 15.07 -5.56
CA ASP A 119 -2.89 15.24 -4.33
C ASP A 119 -4.38 15.46 -4.63
N PHE A 120 -5.22 15.18 -3.65
CA PHE A 120 -6.64 15.48 -3.73
C PHE A 120 -6.86 17.00 -3.84
N GLY A 121 -7.94 17.39 -4.50
CA GLY A 121 -8.36 18.78 -4.54
C GLY A 121 -8.59 19.34 -3.13
N LYS A 122 -8.35 20.65 -2.96
CA LYS A 122 -8.42 21.32 -1.65
C LYS A 122 -9.70 21.01 -0.87
N ASN A 123 -10.85 21.03 -1.54
CA ASN A 123 -12.15 20.77 -0.91
C ASN A 123 -12.34 19.28 -0.56
N ALA A 124 -11.82 18.35 -1.38
CA ALA A 124 -11.82 16.92 -1.06
C ALA A 124 -10.98 16.64 0.18
N THR A 125 -9.75 17.16 0.22
CA THR A 125 -8.86 17.04 1.38
C THR A 125 -9.49 17.62 2.65
N ALA A 126 -10.07 18.82 2.57
CA ALA A 126 -10.73 19.43 3.71
C ALA A 126 -11.92 18.58 4.20
N THR A 127 -12.72 18.00 3.29
CA THR A 127 -13.84 17.14 3.65
C THR A 127 -13.34 15.89 4.38
N LEU A 128 -12.33 15.21 3.85
CA LEU A 128 -11.76 14.00 4.46
C LEU A 128 -11.15 14.28 5.85
N ASN A 129 -10.41 15.37 5.99
CA ASN A 129 -9.79 15.74 7.27
C ASN A 129 -10.80 16.17 8.36
N ASN A 130 -12.02 16.52 7.97
CA ASN A 130 -13.10 16.86 8.90
C ASN A 130 -13.98 15.65 9.27
N LEU A 131 -13.70 14.45 8.76
CA LEU A 131 -14.42 13.26 9.15
C LEU A 131 -14.09 12.87 10.60
N SER A 132 -15.08 12.35 11.31
CA SER A 132 -14.90 11.75 12.63
C SER A 132 -14.26 10.35 12.58
N LYS A 133 -14.18 9.76 11.39
CA LYS A 133 -13.62 8.42 11.14
C LYS A 133 -12.25 8.52 10.53
N ASP A 134 -11.40 7.55 10.86
CA ASP A 134 -10.09 7.42 10.21
C ASP A 134 -10.23 7.18 8.71
N TRP A 135 -9.37 7.79 7.94
CA TRP A 135 -9.30 7.54 6.51
C TRP A 135 -7.87 7.36 6.03
N ASN A 136 -7.70 6.53 5.01
CA ASN A 136 -6.42 6.24 4.38
C ASN A 136 -6.53 6.35 2.87
N ARG A 137 -5.41 6.70 2.23
CA ARG A 137 -5.25 6.63 0.78
C ARG A 137 -4.21 5.59 0.41
N ILE A 138 -4.57 4.72 -0.51
CA ILE A 138 -3.66 3.76 -1.15
C ILE A 138 -3.47 4.21 -2.59
N GLN A 139 -2.25 4.62 -2.93
CA GLN A 139 -1.88 5.01 -4.30
C GLN A 139 -1.28 3.81 -5.05
N LEU A 140 -1.22 3.92 -6.37
CA LEU A 140 -0.63 2.90 -7.23
C LEU A 140 0.81 2.53 -6.79
N SER A 141 1.59 3.49 -6.31
CA SER A 141 2.95 3.24 -5.80
C SER A 141 2.99 2.21 -4.68
N HIS A 142 2.01 2.19 -3.77
CA HIS A 142 1.95 1.20 -2.70
C HIS A 142 1.70 -0.22 -3.24
N ILE A 143 0.90 -0.32 -4.31
CA ILE A 143 0.65 -1.59 -5.01
C ILE A 143 1.90 -2.05 -5.76
N GLU A 144 2.65 -1.12 -6.37
CA GLU A 144 3.90 -1.40 -7.08
C GLU A 144 5.03 -1.83 -6.15
N GLU A 145 5.07 -1.30 -4.95
CA GLU A 145 6.06 -1.63 -3.92
C GLU A 145 5.77 -2.97 -3.21
N SER A 146 4.56 -3.49 -3.39
CA SER A 146 4.17 -4.79 -2.86
C SER A 146 5.09 -5.91 -3.35
N PRO A 147 5.44 -6.88 -2.49
CA PRO A 147 6.25 -8.03 -2.90
C PRO A 147 5.49 -9.04 -3.76
N ILE A 148 4.32 -8.71 -4.28
CA ILE A 148 3.55 -9.55 -5.17
C ILE A 148 4.20 -9.54 -6.56
N ASP A 149 4.40 -10.74 -7.14
CA ASP A 149 4.82 -10.86 -8.54
C ASP A 149 3.63 -10.63 -9.48
N TRP A 150 3.34 -9.37 -9.73
CA TRP A 150 2.24 -8.95 -10.60
C TRP A 150 2.34 -9.48 -12.02
N LEU A 151 3.57 -9.68 -12.55
CA LEU A 151 3.79 -10.20 -13.88
C LEU A 151 3.40 -11.66 -13.99
N GLN A 152 3.84 -12.46 -13.03
CA GLN A 152 3.49 -13.86 -12.99
C GLN A 152 2.00 -14.02 -12.79
N PHE A 153 1.41 -13.24 -11.90
CA PHE A 153 -0.03 -13.24 -11.69
C PHE A 153 -0.81 -12.96 -12.98
N LEU A 154 -0.41 -11.97 -13.77
CA LEU A 154 -1.09 -11.61 -15.02
C LEU A 154 -0.96 -12.68 -16.11
N ARG A 155 0.17 -13.37 -16.13
CA ARG A 155 0.43 -14.44 -17.13
C ARG A 155 -0.26 -15.75 -16.79
N THR A 156 -0.32 -16.09 -15.52
CA THR A 156 -0.71 -17.44 -15.07
C THR A 156 -1.98 -17.46 -14.23
N GLY A 157 -2.46 -16.32 -13.76
CA GLY A 157 -3.52 -16.24 -12.77
C GLY A 157 -3.10 -16.69 -11.36
N ASN A 158 -1.86 -17.19 -11.20
CA ASN A 158 -1.33 -17.66 -9.93
C ASN A 158 -0.62 -16.53 -9.19
N LEU A 159 -1.00 -16.32 -7.93
CA LEU A 159 -0.41 -15.30 -7.09
C LEU A 159 0.83 -15.87 -6.39
N ASN A 160 1.98 -15.31 -6.70
CA ASN A 160 3.22 -15.60 -6.02
C ASN A 160 3.81 -14.32 -5.45
N LEU A 161 4.47 -14.44 -4.30
CA LEU A 161 5.30 -13.36 -3.78
C LEU A 161 6.62 -13.35 -4.56
N ALA A 162 7.04 -12.18 -4.99
CA ALA A 162 8.36 -11.99 -5.56
C ALA A 162 9.43 -12.44 -4.54
N PRO A 163 10.52 -13.03 -4.98
CA PRO A 163 11.59 -13.44 -4.10
C PRO A 163 12.08 -12.23 -3.30
N LYS A 164 12.28 -12.42 -1.99
CA LYS A 164 12.77 -11.34 -1.13
C LYS A 164 14.07 -10.77 -1.71
N LYS A 165 14.14 -9.44 -1.78
CA LYS A 165 15.36 -8.75 -2.20
C LYS A 165 16.54 -9.28 -1.39
N GLN A 166 17.56 -9.74 -2.09
CA GLN A 166 18.83 -10.15 -1.49
C GLN A 166 19.74 -8.94 -1.33
N LEU A 167 20.56 -8.96 -0.29
CA LEU A 167 21.62 -7.98 -0.14
C LEU A 167 22.64 -8.14 -1.28
N ARG A 168 23.06 -7.04 -1.87
CA ARG A 168 24.21 -7.00 -2.77
C ARG A 168 25.51 -7.20 -1.96
N ASP A 169 26.60 -7.58 -2.59
CA ASP A 169 27.83 -7.89 -1.87
C ASP A 169 28.29 -6.77 -0.94
N HIS A 170 28.37 -5.54 -1.43
CA HIS A 170 28.73 -4.38 -0.59
C HIS A 170 27.73 -4.10 0.57
N GLN A 171 26.49 -4.57 0.48
CA GLN A 171 25.50 -4.46 1.54
C GLN A 171 25.65 -5.59 2.57
N LYS A 172 26.09 -6.77 2.12
CA LYS A 172 26.47 -7.86 3.00
C LYS A 172 27.70 -7.50 3.83
N ASP A 173 28.73 -6.99 3.15
CA ASP A 173 29.95 -6.51 3.83
C ASP A 173 29.63 -5.45 4.87
N ALA A 174 28.72 -4.53 4.54
CA ALA A 174 28.26 -3.50 5.47
C ALA A 174 27.48 -4.08 6.66
N LEU A 175 26.62 -5.09 6.43
CA LEU A 175 25.89 -5.79 7.47
C LEU A 175 26.87 -6.50 8.43
N ASP A 176 27.80 -7.27 7.87
CA ASP A 176 28.77 -8.06 8.66
C ASP A 176 29.67 -7.13 9.49
N ALA A 177 30.17 -6.04 8.89
CA ALA A 177 30.97 -5.04 9.60
C ALA A 177 30.20 -4.36 10.75
N VAL A 178 28.89 -4.13 10.61
CA VAL A 178 28.06 -3.55 11.68
C VAL A 178 27.81 -4.55 12.78
N VAL A 179 27.50 -5.80 12.47
CA VAL A 179 27.31 -6.86 13.46
C VAL A 179 28.57 -7.05 14.28
N ASP A 180 29.72 -7.26 13.62
CA ASP A 180 31.01 -7.41 14.28
C ASP A 180 31.42 -6.17 15.10
N GLY A 181 31.05 -4.98 14.64
CA GLY A 181 31.34 -3.73 15.35
C GLY A 181 30.50 -3.58 16.63
N LEU A 182 29.24 -3.97 16.58
CA LEU A 182 28.32 -3.88 17.72
C LEU A 182 28.59 -4.98 18.79
N ASP A 183 29.20 -6.07 18.40
CA ASP A 183 29.73 -7.08 19.39
C ASP A 183 30.86 -6.52 20.24
N LYS A 184 31.55 -5.48 19.75
CA LYS A 184 32.73 -4.88 20.40
C LYS A 184 32.46 -3.53 21.05
N ALA A 185 31.37 -2.85 20.64
CA ALA A 185 31.05 -1.50 21.08
C ALA A 185 29.53 -1.25 21.03
N ASP A 186 29.01 -0.49 21.98
CA ASP A 186 27.58 -0.17 22.10
C ASP A 186 27.03 0.72 20.97
N ARG A 187 27.89 1.26 20.13
CA ARG A 187 27.54 2.15 19.03
C ARG A 187 28.57 2.15 17.91
N GLY A 188 28.12 2.39 16.69
CA GLY A 188 28.96 2.49 15.53
C GLY A 188 28.44 3.52 14.53
N LYS A 189 29.21 3.79 13.47
CA LYS A 189 28.83 4.66 12.38
C LYS A 189 28.99 3.91 11.04
N LEU A 190 27.87 3.74 10.32
CA LEU A 190 27.87 3.17 8.98
C LEU A 190 27.82 4.29 7.95
N ILE A 191 28.83 4.33 7.08
CA ILE A 191 28.94 5.31 5.99
C ILE A 191 28.77 4.58 4.66
N MET A 192 27.76 4.94 3.90
CA MET A 192 27.48 4.38 2.58
C MET A 192 27.18 5.51 1.58
N ALA A 193 27.60 5.37 0.32
CA ALA A 193 27.35 6.35 -0.73
C ALA A 193 25.83 6.50 -1.03
N CYS A 194 25.45 7.62 -1.65
CA CYS A 194 24.06 7.81 -2.10
C CYS A 194 23.69 6.76 -3.17
N GLY A 195 22.44 6.29 -3.16
CA GLY A 195 21.96 5.30 -4.12
C GLY A 195 22.37 3.84 -3.84
N THR A 196 23.21 3.55 -2.84
CA THR A 196 23.68 2.20 -2.52
C THR A 196 22.68 1.35 -1.72
N GLY A 197 21.48 1.89 -1.44
CA GLY A 197 20.43 1.16 -0.72
C GLY A 197 20.58 1.16 0.80
N LYS A 198 21.05 2.28 1.36
CA LYS A 198 21.22 2.48 2.84
C LYS A 198 20.01 2.03 3.66
N THR A 199 18.82 2.41 3.23
CA THR A 199 17.57 2.06 3.95
C THR A 199 17.36 0.55 4.01
N PHE A 200 17.58 -0.15 2.90
CA PHE A 200 17.44 -1.60 2.86
C PHE A 200 18.52 -2.31 3.69
N THR A 201 19.77 -1.83 3.62
CA THR A 201 20.85 -2.34 4.47
C THR A 201 20.54 -2.11 5.95
N GLY A 202 20.07 -0.92 6.33
CA GLY A 202 19.67 -0.60 7.70
C GLY A 202 18.54 -1.49 8.21
N LEU A 203 17.54 -1.78 7.36
CA LEU A 203 16.47 -2.73 7.70
C LEU A 203 17.02 -4.13 7.97
N LYS A 204 17.95 -4.61 7.12
CA LYS A 204 18.56 -5.94 7.28
C LYS A 204 19.43 -6.03 8.53
N ILE A 205 20.15 -4.96 8.86
CA ILE A 205 20.89 -4.84 10.12
C ILE A 205 19.91 -4.95 11.30
N ALA A 206 18.80 -4.21 11.26
CA ALA A 206 17.78 -4.24 12.30
C ALA A 206 17.16 -5.65 12.45
N GLU A 207 16.81 -6.31 11.35
CA GLU A 207 16.29 -7.68 11.35
C GLU A 207 17.28 -8.67 11.97
N THR A 208 18.58 -8.50 11.72
CA THR A 208 19.64 -9.40 12.22
C THR A 208 19.88 -9.21 13.71
N ILE A 209 19.92 -7.96 14.19
CA ILE A 209 20.29 -7.64 15.58
C ILE A 209 19.10 -7.72 16.53
N ALA A 210 17.91 -7.28 16.09
CA ALA A 210 16.79 -7.09 17.00
C ALA A 210 16.14 -8.39 17.49
N GLY A 211 16.23 -9.48 16.76
CA GLY A 211 15.47 -10.69 17.06
C GLY A 211 13.96 -10.44 17.21
N LYS A 212 13.16 -11.47 17.43
CA LYS A 212 11.70 -11.31 17.60
C LYS A 212 11.37 -10.50 18.87
N GLY A 213 10.58 -9.44 18.70
CA GLY A 213 10.04 -8.66 19.82
C GLY A 213 10.97 -7.57 20.38
N LYS A 214 12.06 -7.23 19.68
CA LYS A 214 12.96 -6.13 20.04
C LYS A 214 12.83 -4.96 19.07
N TYR A 215 13.12 -3.75 19.56
CA TYR A 215 13.14 -2.53 18.74
C TYR A 215 14.59 -2.09 18.50
N VAL A 216 14.91 -1.72 17.27
CA VAL A 216 16.16 -1.07 16.90
C VAL A 216 15.87 0.36 16.48
N LEU A 217 16.48 1.33 17.17
CA LEU A 217 16.38 2.74 16.83
C LEU A 217 17.54 3.14 15.90
N CYS A 218 17.26 3.34 14.62
CA CYS A 218 18.22 3.89 13.68
C CYS A 218 18.03 5.40 13.55
N ARG A 219 19.00 6.22 13.96
CA ARG A 219 19.04 7.65 13.66
C ARG A 219 19.66 7.88 12.29
N TYR A 220 18.89 8.49 11.40
CA TYR A 220 19.37 8.93 10.10
C TYR A 220 20.09 10.30 10.25
N CYS A 221 21.36 10.36 9.95
CA CYS A 221 22.08 11.62 9.84
C CYS A 221 22.33 11.91 8.37
N GLN A 222 21.66 12.91 7.78
CA GLN A 222 22.04 13.46 6.49
C GLN A 222 23.32 14.27 6.65
N ILE A 223 24.41 13.81 6.07
CA ILE A 223 25.60 14.64 5.89
C ILE A 223 25.31 15.54 4.68
N GLN A 224 25.04 16.81 4.90
CA GLN A 224 25.15 17.81 3.83
C GLN A 224 26.59 17.84 3.38
N GLN A 225 26.83 17.48 2.12
CA GLN A 225 28.10 17.79 1.47
C GLN A 225 28.14 19.30 1.28
N THR A 226 28.87 19.99 2.09
CA THR A 226 29.35 21.33 1.72
C THR A 226 30.32 21.14 0.55
N ALA A 227 29.90 21.56 -0.64
CA ALA A 227 30.79 21.73 -1.77
C ALA A 227 31.83 22.82 -1.40
N ASN A 228 33.08 22.46 -1.43
CA ASN A 228 34.18 23.39 -1.57
C ASN A 228 34.36 23.73 -3.04
#